data_856a27efb3e67ac402cac55a725c3837
#
_entry.id   856a27efb3e67ac402cac55a725c3837
#
_cell.length_a   1.000
_cell.length_b   1.000
_cell.length_c   1.000
_cell.angle_alpha   90.00
_cell.angle_beta   90.00
_cell.angle_gamma   90.00
#
_symmetry.space_group_name_H-M   'P 1'
#
loop_
_entity.id
_entity.type
_entity.pdbx_description
1 polymer ?
#
loop_
_entity_poly.entity_id
_entity_poly.type
_entity_poly.pdbx_seq_one_letter_code
_entity_poly.pdbx_strand_id
1 'polypeptide(L)'
;MKKTKKIAISGAAFAGALLSFGVAGAWADDLTQLPAAPPPPAPPPPPAAPTSPLIAPAITGPLTIQLPPPKYTLGPLGDVYVDGIGSGLYQWQTNPVPNVLPGNNRSAGGLNNGQVFVQKTDGLFQFYAQAGAYAITSLGSPFISTPLATWGANSPAGNLWGWFPQGFAKIAPTDNFSVEGGKLPTLIGAEYTFDFENINIERGLLWNQEPSVSKGGQVNYTRGPLAFSLSFTDGFDSGVWNWLTGSATYTLNPANSFEFVAGGNLGSTHINTLRTPILQNNSSIYNLIYTYNADPWIIQPYFQATHVPANFGLYGPSASTFGGALLVNYDVGAGFNLGGRLEYIGTTGNNNLLYGPGSGAFSLTFTPTYQYRYFFTRGEVSFVKANSVADGLAFGSNGTATTQTRLLVETGILF
;
A
#
# COMPACT_ATOMS: atom_id res chain seq x y z
N MET A 1 33.46 -42.92 -8.60
CA MET A 1 33.50 -41.80 -9.53
C MET A 1 32.11 -41.14 -9.53
N LYS A 2 31.93 -40.07 -8.75
CA LYS A 2 30.67 -39.28 -8.71
C LYS A 2 30.90 -38.01 -9.54
N LYS A 3 30.13 -37.81 -10.61
CA LYS A 3 30.16 -36.61 -11.44
C LYS A 3 29.33 -35.53 -10.79
N THR A 4 29.96 -34.47 -10.36
CA THR A 4 29.31 -33.24 -9.85
C THR A 4 28.86 -32.41 -11.06
N LYS A 5 27.55 -32.19 -11.23
CA LYS A 5 27.00 -31.24 -12.21
C LYS A 5 27.03 -29.85 -11.58
N LYS A 6 27.83 -28.95 -12.16
CA LYS A 6 27.75 -27.51 -11.89
C LYS A 6 26.52 -26.95 -12.63
N ILE A 7 25.61 -26.33 -11.91
CA ILE A 7 24.53 -25.54 -12.47
C ILE A 7 25.05 -24.13 -12.65
N ALA A 8 25.13 -23.69 -13.91
CA ALA A 8 25.46 -22.33 -14.26
C ALA A 8 24.17 -21.49 -14.19
N ILE A 9 24.18 -20.47 -13.35
CA ILE A 9 23.13 -19.45 -13.32
C ILE A 9 23.47 -18.44 -14.42
N SER A 10 22.70 -18.46 -15.51
CA SER A 10 22.78 -17.42 -16.54
C SER A 10 21.93 -16.23 -16.11
N GLY A 11 22.58 -15.13 -15.77
CA GLY A 11 21.93 -13.84 -15.60
C GLY A 11 21.42 -13.32 -16.94
N ALA A 12 20.13 -13.15 -17.08
CA ALA A 12 19.53 -12.46 -18.21
C ALA A 12 19.64 -10.93 -17.98
N ALA A 13 20.50 -10.30 -18.75
CA ALA A 13 20.58 -8.84 -18.82
C ALA A 13 19.38 -8.32 -19.63
N PHE A 14 18.57 -7.45 -19.03
CA PHE A 14 17.59 -6.66 -19.75
C PHE A 14 18.34 -5.51 -20.48
N ALA A 15 18.58 -5.67 -21.78
CA ALA A 15 19.02 -4.60 -22.64
C ALA A 15 17.80 -3.89 -23.22
N GLY A 16 17.63 -2.62 -22.84
CA GLY A 16 16.62 -1.73 -23.44
C GLY A 16 16.94 -1.43 -24.89
N ALA A 17 16.02 -1.73 -25.79
CA ALA A 17 16.08 -1.33 -27.17
C ALA A 17 15.58 0.12 -27.32
N LEU A 18 16.49 1.06 -27.49
CA LEU A 18 16.23 2.39 -28.01
C LEU A 18 16.09 2.30 -29.54
N LEU A 19 14.87 2.47 -30.03
CA LEU A 19 14.61 2.69 -31.45
C LEU A 19 14.94 4.15 -31.80
N SER A 20 16.07 4.37 -32.43
CA SER A 20 16.44 5.63 -33.07
C SER A 20 15.80 5.70 -34.45
N PHE A 21 14.81 6.57 -34.63
CA PHE A 21 14.39 7.00 -35.95
C PHE A 21 15.26 8.18 -36.40
N GLY A 22 16.22 7.91 -37.26
CA GLY A 22 16.92 8.95 -38.01
C GLY A 22 16.10 9.33 -39.24
N VAL A 23 15.76 10.60 -39.37
CA VAL A 23 15.38 11.21 -40.64
C VAL A 23 16.34 12.36 -40.90
N ALA A 24 17.28 12.12 -41.80
CA ALA A 24 18.09 13.19 -42.40
C ALA A 24 17.30 13.77 -43.56
N GLY A 25 17.18 15.11 -43.60
CA GLY A 25 16.63 15.84 -44.70
C GLY A 25 17.04 17.30 -44.59
N ALA A 26 18.14 17.65 -45.25
CA ALA A 26 18.61 19.01 -45.38
C ALA A 26 17.71 19.81 -46.33
N TRP A 27 17.26 20.98 -45.89
CA TRP A 27 16.99 22.14 -46.77
C TRP A 27 17.42 23.39 -46.01
N ALA A 28 18.51 23.98 -46.44
CA ALA A 28 18.85 25.35 -46.14
C ALA A 28 18.04 26.25 -47.08
N ASP A 29 17.39 27.27 -46.53
CA ASP A 29 17.35 28.60 -47.17
C ASP A 29 16.82 29.65 -46.18
N ASP A 30 17.58 30.64 -46.13
CA ASP A 30 17.56 32.01 -45.66
C ASP A 30 16.14 32.61 -45.53
N LEU A 31 15.68 32.90 -44.31
CA LEU A 31 14.63 33.87 -44.05
C LEU A 31 15.07 34.83 -42.94
N THR A 32 15.33 36.04 -43.36
CA THR A 32 15.48 37.31 -42.63
C THR A 32 14.93 37.32 -41.21
N GLN A 33 15.81 37.67 -40.29
CA GLN A 33 15.58 37.89 -38.89
C GLN A 33 14.42 38.89 -38.62
N LEU A 34 13.27 38.37 -38.23
CA LEU A 34 12.32 39.15 -37.46
C LEU A 34 12.79 39.13 -35.99
N PRO A 35 12.80 40.29 -35.29
CA PRO A 35 13.12 40.29 -33.88
C PRO A 35 12.19 39.35 -33.15
N ALA A 36 12.76 38.41 -32.37
CA ALA A 36 12.01 37.46 -31.56
C ALA A 36 11.05 38.23 -30.65
N ALA A 37 9.77 37.89 -30.72
CA ALA A 37 8.79 38.40 -29.78
C ALA A 37 9.26 38.07 -28.36
N PRO A 38 9.13 38.96 -27.38
CA PRO A 38 9.46 38.65 -26.01
C PRO A 38 8.71 37.37 -25.57
N PRO A 39 9.36 36.45 -24.85
CA PRO A 39 8.70 35.26 -24.38
C PRO A 39 7.46 35.68 -23.57
N PRO A 40 6.32 34.95 -23.71
CA PRO A 40 5.14 35.22 -22.90
C PRO A 40 5.55 35.16 -21.42
N PRO A 41 4.98 36.04 -20.56
CA PRO A 41 5.26 35.96 -19.14
C PRO A 41 4.99 34.53 -18.66
N ALA A 42 5.91 34.01 -17.86
CA ALA A 42 5.74 32.68 -17.25
C ALA A 42 4.37 32.61 -16.56
N PRO A 43 3.59 31.56 -16.75
CA PRO A 43 2.33 31.40 -16.03
C PRO A 43 2.62 31.55 -14.52
N PRO A 44 1.74 32.19 -13.76
CA PRO A 44 1.90 32.31 -12.34
C PRO A 44 2.09 30.90 -11.77
N PRO A 45 3.02 30.71 -10.80
CA PRO A 45 3.19 29.41 -10.19
C PRO A 45 1.83 28.92 -9.69
N PRO A 46 1.50 27.63 -9.88
CA PRO A 46 0.27 27.08 -9.34
C PRO A 46 0.19 27.42 -7.86
N PRO A 47 -1.01 27.69 -7.32
CA PRO A 47 -1.18 27.92 -5.90
C PRO A 47 -0.51 26.76 -5.17
N ALA A 48 0.35 27.04 -4.20
CA ALA A 48 0.96 26.00 -3.36
C ALA A 48 -0.19 25.12 -2.85
N ALA A 49 -0.11 23.84 -3.12
CA ALA A 49 -1.07 22.88 -2.60
C ALA A 49 -1.16 23.12 -1.09
N PRO A 50 -2.37 23.20 -0.51
CA PRO A 50 -2.49 23.39 0.92
C PRO A 50 -1.69 22.27 1.58
N THR A 51 -0.65 22.63 2.34
CA THR A 51 0.11 21.67 3.12
C THR A 51 -0.87 21.10 4.13
N SER A 52 -1.31 19.87 3.88
CA SER A 52 -2.17 19.18 4.82
C SER A 52 -1.41 19.06 6.14
N PRO A 53 -1.95 19.53 7.26
CA PRO A 53 -1.29 19.40 8.54
C PRO A 53 -1.33 17.97 9.08
N LEU A 54 -1.74 16.99 8.24
CA LEU A 54 -2.02 15.62 8.67
C LEU A 54 -0.75 14.84 9.02
N ILE A 55 -0.77 14.15 10.16
CA ILE A 55 0.21 13.11 10.51
C ILE A 55 -0.14 11.80 9.78
N ALA A 56 -1.42 11.54 9.64
CA ALA A 56 -2.07 10.42 8.95
C ALA A 56 -3.51 10.87 8.60
N PRO A 57 -4.22 10.25 7.67
CA PRO A 57 -3.77 9.15 6.81
C PRO A 57 -2.70 9.58 5.81
N ALA A 58 -1.88 8.63 5.40
CA ALA A 58 -0.87 8.85 4.38
C ALA A 58 -1.51 8.82 2.98
N ILE A 59 -2.16 9.89 2.58
CA ILE A 59 -2.80 9.99 1.27
C ILE A 59 -1.71 10.23 0.21
N THR A 60 -1.24 9.16 -0.41
CA THR A 60 -0.22 9.19 -1.47
C THR A 60 -0.79 8.95 -2.84
N GLY A 61 -2.06 8.57 -2.90
CA GLY A 61 -2.77 8.29 -4.14
C GLY A 61 -3.34 9.54 -4.81
N PRO A 62 -4.20 9.34 -5.81
CA PRO A 62 -4.83 10.43 -6.55
C PRO A 62 -5.87 11.21 -5.73
N LEU A 63 -6.35 10.64 -4.62
CA LEU A 63 -7.24 11.36 -3.71
C LEU A 63 -6.42 12.28 -2.82
N THR A 64 -6.92 13.49 -2.59
CA THR A 64 -6.30 14.50 -1.74
C THR A 64 -7.35 15.23 -0.93
N ILE A 65 -6.96 15.76 0.23
CA ILE A 65 -7.80 16.71 0.97
C ILE A 65 -7.65 18.06 0.30
N GLN A 66 -8.59 18.40 -0.60
CA GLN A 66 -8.52 19.59 -1.45
C GLN A 66 -8.94 20.89 -0.73
N LEU A 67 -9.63 20.80 0.39
CA LEU A 67 -10.06 21.95 1.19
C LEU A 67 -9.44 21.85 2.58
N PRO A 68 -9.11 23.00 3.21
CA PRO A 68 -8.57 22.96 4.56
C PRO A 68 -9.48 22.17 5.51
N PRO A 69 -8.95 21.21 6.28
CA PRO A 69 -9.75 20.44 7.22
C PRO A 69 -10.35 21.35 8.31
N PRO A 70 -11.54 21.04 8.83
CA PRO A 70 -12.07 21.71 9.99
C PRO A 70 -11.05 21.73 11.14
N LYS A 71 -10.85 22.92 11.70
CA LYS A 71 -9.88 23.18 12.75
C LYS A 71 -10.56 23.73 13.99
N TYR A 72 -10.21 23.20 15.15
CA TYR A 72 -10.74 23.61 16.46
C TYR A 72 -9.58 23.95 17.39
N THR A 73 -9.55 25.17 17.92
CA THR A 73 -8.55 25.58 18.91
C THR A 73 -9.02 25.20 20.31
N LEU A 74 -8.32 24.25 20.94
CA LEU A 74 -8.70 23.69 22.24
C LEU A 74 -7.81 24.27 23.37
N GLY A 75 -7.82 25.59 23.55
CA GLY A 75 -7.08 26.27 24.62
C GLY A 75 -5.59 25.89 24.66
N PRO A 76 -5.07 25.38 25.78
CA PRO A 76 -3.64 25.01 25.92
C PRO A 76 -3.18 23.86 25.01
N LEU A 77 -4.11 23.04 24.53
CA LEU A 77 -3.80 21.96 23.59
C LEU A 77 -3.45 22.48 22.19
N GLY A 78 -3.86 23.71 21.83
CA GLY A 78 -3.65 24.26 20.50
C GLY A 78 -4.69 23.76 19.48
N ASP A 79 -4.29 23.69 18.22
CA ASP A 79 -5.18 23.37 17.12
C ASP A 79 -5.33 21.85 16.91
N VAL A 80 -6.58 21.40 16.78
CA VAL A 80 -6.98 20.03 16.48
C VAL A 80 -7.73 20.03 15.17
N TYR A 81 -7.36 19.12 14.28
CA TYR A 81 -7.96 18.97 12.95
C TYR A 81 -8.89 17.75 12.93
N VAL A 82 -9.97 17.87 12.19
CA VAL A 82 -10.95 16.80 12.01
C VAL A 82 -11.17 16.60 10.52
N ASP A 83 -10.92 15.38 10.07
CA ASP A 83 -11.09 14.96 8.69
C ASP A 83 -12.00 13.74 8.64
N GLY A 84 -12.47 13.36 7.48
CA GLY A 84 -13.28 12.17 7.35
C GLY A 84 -13.47 11.70 5.93
N ILE A 85 -13.87 10.43 5.83
CA ILE A 85 -14.24 9.79 4.57
C ILE A 85 -15.54 9.04 4.73
N GLY A 86 -16.41 9.16 3.72
CA GLY A 86 -17.58 8.31 3.55
C GLY A 86 -17.64 7.82 2.12
N SER A 87 -17.61 6.50 1.90
CA SER A 87 -17.68 5.93 0.56
C SER A 87 -18.48 4.64 0.51
N GLY A 88 -19.09 4.38 -0.65
CA GLY A 88 -19.66 3.10 -1.03
C GLY A 88 -18.85 2.44 -2.11
N LEU A 89 -18.78 1.10 -2.07
CA LEU A 89 -18.09 0.27 -3.05
C LEU A 89 -19.06 -0.76 -3.61
N TYR A 90 -18.98 -0.98 -4.91
CA TYR A 90 -19.53 -2.15 -5.59
C TYR A 90 -18.41 -2.88 -6.29
N GLN A 91 -18.37 -4.21 -6.14
CA GLN A 91 -17.47 -5.08 -6.88
C GLN A 91 -18.21 -6.20 -7.59
N TRP A 92 -17.68 -6.58 -8.74
CA TRP A 92 -17.99 -7.81 -9.45
C TRP A 92 -16.70 -8.56 -9.75
N GLN A 93 -16.73 -9.91 -9.62
CA GLN A 93 -15.54 -10.72 -9.85
C GLN A 93 -15.87 -12.04 -10.54
N THR A 94 -14.94 -12.50 -11.38
CA THR A 94 -14.90 -13.88 -11.82
C THR A 94 -14.21 -14.73 -10.74
N ASN A 95 -14.53 -16.00 -10.67
CA ASN A 95 -13.82 -16.96 -9.84
C ASN A 95 -13.47 -16.43 -8.43
N PRO A 96 -14.45 -16.12 -7.58
CA PRO A 96 -14.16 -15.72 -6.20
C PRO A 96 -13.23 -16.73 -5.53
N VAL A 97 -12.32 -16.27 -4.67
CA VAL A 97 -11.49 -17.16 -3.87
C VAL A 97 -12.41 -18.13 -3.10
N PRO A 98 -12.16 -19.45 -3.12
CA PRO A 98 -12.99 -20.39 -2.40
C PRO A 98 -12.89 -20.09 -0.92
N ASN A 99 -14.04 -19.82 -0.28
CA ASN A 99 -13.96 -19.25 1.03
C ASN A 99 -15.21 -19.37 1.83
N VAL A 100 -14.95 -19.40 3.08
CA VAL A 100 -15.89 -19.37 4.19
C VAL A 100 -16.25 -17.96 4.69
N LEU A 101 -15.68 -16.87 4.14
CA LEU A 101 -16.01 -15.52 4.58
C LEU A 101 -17.35 -15.05 4.01
N PRO A 102 -18.33 -14.67 4.85
CA PRO A 102 -19.58 -14.10 4.40
C PRO A 102 -19.34 -12.85 3.53
N GLY A 103 -20.07 -12.74 2.42
CA GLY A 103 -19.99 -11.57 1.53
C GLY A 103 -18.96 -11.69 0.41
N ASN A 104 -18.09 -12.68 0.40
CA ASN A 104 -17.18 -12.94 -0.73
C ASN A 104 -17.90 -13.63 -1.89
N ASN A 105 -18.85 -12.92 -2.50
CA ASN A 105 -19.66 -13.40 -3.60
C ASN A 105 -19.12 -12.89 -4.95
N ARG A 106 -19.70 -13.39 -6.06
CA ARG A 106 -19.42 -12.90 -7.39
C ARG A 106 -19.72 -11.40 -7.55
N SER A 107 -20.72 -10.90 -6.83
CA SER A 107 -21.04 -9.49 -6.72
C SER A 107 -21.23 -9.14 -5.25
N ALA A 108 -20.64 -8.04 -4.82
CA ALA A 108 -20.81 -7.50 -3.48
C ALA A 108 -20.82 -5.97 -3.54
N GLY A 109 -21.54 -5.34 -2.61
CA GLY A 109 -21.57 -3.89 -2.52
C GLY A 109 -22.08 -3.45 -1.16
N GLY A 110 -21.68 -2.24 -0.77
CA GLY A 110 -22.06 -1.66 0.52
C GLY A 110 -21.16 -0.52 0.91
N LEU A 111 -21.21 -0.18 2.20
CA LEU A 111 -20.32 0.80 2.80
C LEU A 111 -18.87 0.30 2.69
N ASN A 112 -18.00 1.14 2.11
CA ASN A 112 -16.56 0.89 2.02
C ASN A 112 -15.82 1.59 3.15
N ASN A 113 -16.02 2.91 3.28
CA ASN A 113 -15.47 3.71 4.35
C ASN A 113 -16.58 4.59 4.98
N GLY A 114 -16.55 4.69 6.30
CA GLY A 114 -17.31 5.64 7.10
C GLY A 114 -16.46 5.99 8.31
N GLN A 115 -15.41 6.81 8.13
CA GLN A 115 -14.36 7.03 9.10
C GLN A 115 -14.15 8.52 9.37
N VAL A 116 -13.76 8.83 10.59
CA VAL A 116 -13.38 10.17 11.05
C VAL A 116 -11.97 10.10 11.62
N PHE A 117 -11.16 11.12 11.33
CA PHE A 117 -9.81 11.31 11.80
C PHE A 117 -9.74 12.55 12.68
N VAL A 118 -9.18 12.43 13.87
CA VAL A 118 -8.98 13.54 14.79
C VAL A 118 -7.49 13.60 15.12
N GLN A 119 -6.88 14.75 14.88
CA GLN A 119 -5.42 14.83 15.02
C GLN A 119 -4.92 16.21 15.43
N LYS A 120 -3.80 16.19 16.14
CA LYS A 120 -3.00 17.34 16.47
C LYS A 120 -1.59 17.12 15.94
N THR A 121 -1.08 18.04 15.15
CA THR A 121 0.12 17.83 14.31
C THR A 121 1.31 18.70 14.71
N ASP A 122 1.15 19.58 15.69
CA ASP A 122 2.14 20.57 16.11
C ASP A 122 2.49 20.48 17.60
N GLY A 123 3.61 21.10 17.99
CA GLY A 123 4.08 21.18 19.36
C GLY A 123 4.66 19.86 19.90
N LEU A 124 5.00 19.88 21.20
CA LEU A 124 5.63 18.74 21.87
C LEU A 124 4.71 17.49 21.88
N PHE A 125 3.42 17.70 22.18
CA PHE A 125 2.41 16.64 22.20
C PHE A 125 1.60 16.67 20.93
N GLN A 126 1.59 15.56 20.21
CA GLN A 126 0.82 15.35 19.01
C GLN A 126 0.04 14.03 19.15
N PHE A 127 -1.02 13.87 18.41
CA PHE A 127 -1.78 12.63 18.38
C PHE A 127 -2.54 12.45 17.07
N TYR A 128 -2.85 11.21 16.76
CA TYR A 128 -3.77 10.80 15.71
C TYR A 128 -4.75 9.77 16.26
N ALA A 129 -6.01 9.90 15.90
CA ALA A 129 -7.06 8.93 16.23
C ALA A 129 -7.98 8.76 15.04
N GLN A 130 -8.16 7.52 14.62
CA GLN A 130 -9.05 7.13 13.52
C GLN A 130 -10.14 6.22 14.06
N ALA A 131 -11.38 6.57 13.77
CA ALA A 131 -12.54 5.79 14.20
C ALA A 131 -13.55 5.65 13.07
N GLY A 132 -14.18 4.48 12.97
CA GLY A 132 -15.24 4.26 12.01
C GLY A 132 -15.27 2.87 11.40
N ALA A 133 -16.10 2.73 10.37
CA ALA A 133 -16.34 1.50 9.66
C ALA A 133 -15.57 1.47 8.32
N TYR A 134 -15.07 0.32 7.94
CA TYR A 134 -14.28 0.14 6.71
C TYR A 134 -14.40 -1.28 6.17
N ALA A 135 -14.17 -1.43 4.87
CA ALA A 135 -13.95 -2.71 4.22
C ALA A 135 -12.46 -2.89 3.87
N ILE A 136 -12.03 -4.11 3.63
CA ILE A 136 -10.68 -4.42 3.15
C ILE A 136 -10.79 -5.24 1.89
N THR A 137 -10.15 -4.73 0.83
CA THR A 137 -10.07 -5.42 -0.46
C THR A 137 -8.63 -5.48 -0.93
N SER A 138 -8.18 -6.67 -1.33
CA SER A 138 -6.85 -6.91 -1.89
C SER A 138 -6.91 -8.00 -2.95
N LEU A 139 -6.02 -7.91 -3.92
CA LEU A 139 -5.96 -8.85 -5.03
C LEU A 139 -5.68 -10.28 -4.55
N GLY A 140 -6.33 -11.23 -5.21
CA GLY A 140 -6.11 -12.64 -4.96
C GLY A 140 -6.57 -13.15 -3.60
N SER A 141 -7.18 -12.30 -2.77
CA SER A 141 -7.72 -12.63 -1.47
C SER A 141 -9.25 -12.45 -1.42
N PRO A 142 -9.94 -13.03 -0.42
CA PRO A 142 -11.37 -12.79 -0.22
C PRO A 142 -11.65 -11.31 0.08
N PHE A 143 -12.78 -10.79 -0.43
CA PHE A 143 -13.28 -9.49 -0.01
C PHE A 143 -13.72 -9.53 1.45
N ILE A 144 -13.20 -8.60 2.26
CA ILE A 144 -13.58 -8.47 3.66
C ILE A 144 -14.50 -7.25 3.79
N SER A 145 -15.81 -7.54 3.84
CA SER A 145 -16.83 -6.50 3.94
C SER A 145 -16.78 -5.74 5.27
N THR A 146 -17.32 -4.54 5.27
CA THR A 146 -17.38 -3.64 6.45
C THR A 146 -17.86 -4.32 7.74
N PRO A 147 -18.96 -5.10 7.74
CA PRO A 147 -19.37 -5.80 8.97
C PRO A 147 -18.35 -6.79 9.49
N LEU A 148 -17.63 -7.48 8.60
CA LEU A 148 -16.58 -8.42 9.01
C LEU A 148 -15.33 -7.69 9.50
N ALA A 149 -14.93 -6.63 8.85
CA ALA A 149 -13.73 -5.88 9.22
C ALA A 149 -13.91 -5.13 10.55
N THR A 150 -15.06 -4.50 10.76
CA THR A 150 -15.28 -3.53 11.84
C THR A 150 -16.12 -4.05 13.00
N TRP A 151 -17.29 -4.63 12.70
CA TRP A 151 -18.29 -4.89 13.75
C TRP A 151 -18.17 -6.26 14.40
N GLY A 152 -17.39 -7.14 13.81
CA GLY A 152 -17.18 -8.47 14.38
C GLY A 152 -18.46 -9.26 14.55
N ALA A 153 -18.76 -10.14 13.61
CA ALA A 153 -19.62 -11.25 13.94
C ALA A 153 -18.89 -12.17 14.96
N ASN A 154 -19.61 -13.00 15.68
CA ASN A 154 -19.04 -14.05 16.57
C ASN A 154 -18.21 -15.11 15.82
N SER A 155 -17.49 -14.70 14.78
CA SER A 155 -16.66 -15.48 13.88
C SER A 155 -15.20 -15.13 14.12
N PRO A 156 -14.29 -16.11 14.10
CA PRO A 156 -12.85 -15.86 14.15
C PRO A 156 -12.33 -14.91 13.05
N ALA A 157 -13.09 -14.75 11.96
CA ALA A 157 -12.77 -13.85 10.85
C ALA A 157 -13.33 -12.43 11.04
N GLY A 158 -14.27 -12.23 11.97
CA GLY A 158 -14.88 -10.91 12.22
C GLY A 158 -13.97 -10.03 13.06
N ASN A 159 -14.06 -8.72 12.80
CA ASN A 159 -13.33 -7.69 13.51
C ASN A 159 -11.80 -7.76 13.30
N LEU A 160 -11.32 -7.26 12.13
CA LEU A 160 -9.89 -7.17 11.89
C LEU A 160 -9.22 -6.27 12.93
N TRP A 161 -9.55 -4.97 12.89
CA TRP A 161 -8.95 -3.99 13.79
C TRP A 161 -9.97 -3.20 14.59
N GLY A 162 -11.28 -3.47 14.42
CA GLY A 162 -12.38 -2.84 15.16
C GLY A 162 -12.64 -1.40 14.74
N TRP A 163 -13.47 -0.72 15.53
CA TRP A 163 -13.89 0.67 15.29
C TRP A 163 -12.76 1.70 15.39
N PHE A 164 -11.66 1.36 16.05
CA PHE A 164 -10.45 2.18 16.20
C PHE A 164 -9.27 1.46 15.53
N PRO A 165 -9.21 1.49 14.18
CA PRO A 165 -8.18 0.73 13.47
C PRO A 165 -6.78 1.29 13.68
N GLN A 166 -6.64 2.61 13.88
CA GLN A 166 -5.38 3.28 14.14
C GLN A 166 -5.56 4.38 15.18
N GLY A 167 -4.53 4.63 15.98
CA GLY A 167 -4.50 5.72 16.94
C GLY A 167 -3.25 5.67 17.80
N PHE A 168 -2.55 6.79 17.89
CA PHE A 168 -1.29 6.90 18.64
C PHE A 168 -1.10 8.30 19.21
N ALA A 169 -0.36 8.36 20.31
CA ALA A 169 0.19 9.58 20.85
C ALA A 169 1.65 9.72 20.42
N LYS A 170 2.09 10.95 20.15
CA LYS A 170 3.45 11.28 19.70
C LYS A 170 4.02 12.40 20.55
N ILE A 171 5.24 12.21 20.99
CA ILE A 171 6.06 13.24 21.66
C ILE A 171 7.18 13.63 20.70
N ALA A 172 7.21 14.91 20.30
CA ALA A 172 8.18 15.47 19.37
C ALA A 172 8.99 16.59 20.07
N PRO A 173 10.07 16.24 20.81
CA PRO A 173 10.89 17.23 21.51
C PRO A 173 11.60 18.20 20.57
N THR A 174 11.85 17.77 19.33
CA THR A 174 12.44 18.56 18.25
C THR A 174 11.79 18.22 16.93
N ASP A 175 11.98 19.04 15.91
CA ASP A 175 11.48 18.75 14.55
C ASP A 175 12.12 17.50 13.91
N ASN A 176 13.26 17.07 14.43
CA ASN A 176 14.03 15.96 13.89
C ASN A 176 13.88 14.65 14.65
N PHE A 177 13.27 14.68 15.83
CA PHE A 177 13.14 13.51 16.69
C PHE A 177 11.75 13.40 17.30
N SER A 178 11.17 12.22 17.22
CA SER A 178 9.91 11.91 17.89
C SER A 178 9.84 10.48 18.36
N VAL A 179 9.00 10.26 19.36
CA VAL A 179 8.61 8.93 19.87
C VAL A 179 7.10 8.87 19.84
N GLU A 180 6.57 7.77 19.34
CA GLU A 180 5.12 7.55 19.28
C GLU A 180 4.75 6.17 19.78
N GLY A 181 3.53 6.03 20.28
CA GLY A 181 3.06 4.77 20.82
C GLY A 181 1.54 4.67 20.74
N GLY A 182 1.08 3.46 20.44
CA GLY A 182 -0.33 3.16 20.24
C GLY A 182 -0.56 2.07 19.22
N LYS A 183 -1.62 2.21 18.45
CA LYS A 183 -1.96 1.37 17.32
C LYS A 183 -1.50 2.06 16.04
N LEU A 184 -0.33 1.65 15.57
CA LEU A 184 0.45 2.31 14.53
C LEU A 184 0.15 1.74 13.14
N PRO A 185 0.22 2.56 12.08
CA PRO A 185 0.35 2.05 10.71
C PRO A 185 1.68 1.31 10.54
N THR A 186 1.76 0.46 9.54
CA THR A 186 3.01 -0.25 9.22
C THR A 186 4.05 0.68 8.60
N LEU A 187 5.33 0.34 8.80
CA LEU A 187 6.46 0.89 8.03
C LEU A 187 6.74 0.08 6.75
N ILE A 188 6.06 -1.05 6.56
CA ILE A 188 6.38 -2.07 5.55
C ILE A 188 5.49 -1.87 4.33
N GLY A 189 6.10 -2.00 3.15
CA GLY A 189 5.40 -1.94 1.87
C GLY A 189 5.22 -0.54 1.30
N ALA A 190 4.73 -0.49 0.08
CA ALA A 190 4.44 0.74 -0.65
C ALA A 190 2.93 1.07 -0.69
N GLU A 191 2.09 0.17 -0.19
CA GLU A 191 0.63 0.35 -0.15
C GLU A 191 0.14 0.41 1.30
N TYR A 192 -0.82 1.29 1.54
CA TYR A 192 -1.37 1.57 2.87
C TYR A 192 -2.59 0.71 3.18
N THR A 193 -2.98 0.71 4.46
CA THR A 193 -4.05 -0.13 4.97
C THR A 193 -5.40 0.17 4.34
N PHE A 194 -5.75 1.45 4.15
CA PHE A 194 -7.04 1.84 3.61
C PHE A 194 -6.94 2.23 2.14
N ASP A 195 -7.97 1.93 1.37
CA ASP A 195 -7.99 2.10 -0.08
C ASP A 195 -7.85 3.56 -0.52
N PHE A 196 -8.44 4.50 0.21
CA PHE A 196 -8.37 5.93 -0.09
C PHE A 196 -6.95 6.51 0.06
N GLU A 197 -6.05 5.80 0.74
CA GLU A 197 -4.64 6.15 0.88
C GLU A 197 -3.81 5.75 -0.35
N ASN A 198 -4.36 4.93 -1.25
CA ASN A 198 -3.62 4.24 -2.30
C ASN A 198 -3.97 4.73 -3.71
N ILE A 199 -3.05 4.48 -4.65
CA ILE A 199 -3.26 4.73 -6.09
C ILE A 199 -4.42 3.89 -6.63
N ASN A 200 -4.52 2.62 -6.21
CA ASN A 200 -5.55 1.67 -6.60
C ASN A 200 -6.57 1.47 -5.47
N ILE A 201 -7.80 1.03 -5.80
CA ILE A 201 -8.80 0.68 -4.79
C ILE A 201 -8.38 -0.59 -4.04
N GLU A 202 -7.98 -1.64 -4.79
CA GLU A 202 -7.46 -2.86 -4.20
C GLU A 202 -5.97 -2.76 -3.90
N ARG A 203 -5.54 -3.23 -2.72
CA ARG A 203 -4.12 -3.48 -2.45
C ARG A 203 -3.63 -4.65 -3.27
N GLY A 204 -2.32 -4.67 -3.53
CA GLY A 204 -1.67 -5.67 -4.36
C GLY A 204 -1.49 -7.05 -3.72
N LEU A 205 -0.90 -7.95 -4.50
CA LEU A 205 -0.55 -9.30 -4.04
C LEU A 205 0.55 -9.28 -2.99
N LEU A 206 1.52 -8.35 -3.11
CA LEU A 206 2.62 -8.20 -2.15
C LEU A 206 2.10 -7.76 -0.78
N TRP A 207 1.13 -6.85 -0.75
CA TRP A 207 0.51 -6.36 0.48
C TRP A 207 -0.08 -7.49 1.35
N ASN A 208 -0.53 -8.59 0.76
CA ASN A 208 -1.06 -9.75 1.49
C ASN A 208 -0.01 -10.46 2.36
N GLN A 209 1.27 -10.10 2.25
CA GLN A 209 2.37 -10.62 3.07
C GLN A 209 2.79 -9.63 4.18
N GLU A 210 2.19 -8.46 4.24
CA GLU A 210 2.60 -7.34 5.09
C GLU A 210 1.72 -7.21 6.34
N PRO A 211 2.27 -6.81 7.50
CA PRO A 211 1.47 -6.32 8.61
C PRO A 211 0.87 -4.96 8.23
N SER A 212 -0.40 -4.74 8.52
CA SER A 212 -1.09 -3.49 8.16
C SER A 212 -1.17 -2.52 9.33
N VAL A 213 -1.49 -3.04 10.50
CA VAL A 213 -1.65 -2.29 11.75
C VAL A 213 -1.03 -3.10 12.88
N SER A 214 -0.28 -2.43 13.75
CA SER A 214 0.41 -3.06 14.87
C SER A 214 0.30 -2.20 16.13
N LYS A 215 0.21 -2.83 17.30
CA LYS A 215 0.30 -2.13 18.59
C LYS A 215 1.75 -2.10 19.03
N GLY A 216 2.23 -0.91 19.41
CA GLY A 216 3.61 -0.78 19.83
C GLY A 216 4.10 0.63 20.02
N GLY A 217 5.40 0.77 19.98
CA GLY A 217 6.10 2.04 20.02
C GLY A 217 7.07 2.18 18.86
N GLN A 218 7.30 3.42 18.44
CA GLN A 218 8.17 3.77 17.33
C GLN A 218 8.98 5.02 17.68
N VAL A 219 10.23 5.03 17.25
CA VAL A 219 11.13 6.17 17.32
C VAL A 219 11.43 6.62 15.90
N ASN A 220 11.36 7.94 15.65
CA ASN A 220 11.65 8.53 14.36
C ASN A 220 12.77 9.55 14.50
N TYR A 221 13.70 9.57 13.55
CA TYR A 221 14.81 10.52 13.52
C TYR A 221 15.12 10.93 12.09
N THR A 222 15.21 12.25 11.85
CA THR A 222 15.53 12.82 10.54
C THR A 222 16.79 13.65 10.63
N ARG A 223 17.70 13.49 9.67
CA ARG A 223 18.92 14.31 9.57
C ARG A 223 19.29 14.58 8.11
N GLY A 224 19.07 15.83 7.68
CA GLY A 224 19.30 16.21 6.27
C GLY A 224 18.44 15.36 5.34
N PRO A 225 19.04 14.67 4.34
CA PRO A 225 18.29 13.85 3.39
C PRO A 225 17.89 12.48 3.94
N LEU A 226 18.27 12.12 5.16
CA LEU A 226 18.04 10.81 5.75
C LEU A 226 16.94 10.87 6.81
N ALA A 227 15.99 9.93 6.72
CA ALA A 227 14.99 9.65 7.74
C ALA A 227 15.09 8.19 8.17
N PHE A 228 14.96 7.95 9.47
CA PHE A 228 15.02 6.63 10.09
C PHE A 228 13.81 6.44 10.99
N SER A 229 13.25 5.25 10.97
CA SER A 229 12.24 4.82 11.93
C SER A 229 12.61 3.45 12.48
N LEU A 230 12.34 3.23 13.76
CA LEU A 230 12.49 1.94 14.42
C LEU A 230 11.29 1.69 15.30
N SER A 231 10.55 0.61 15.05
CA SER A 231 9.36 0.22 15.79
C SER A 231 9.52 -1.13 16.45
N PHE A 232 9.00 -1.24 17.68
CA PHE A 232 8.82 -2.52 18.38
C PHE A 232 7.33 -2.70 18.67
N THR A 233 6.76 -3.75 18.06
CA THR A 233 5.31 -3.92 17.98
C THR A 233 4.89 -5.38 18.17
N ASP A 234 3.59 -5.63 18.05
CA ASP A 234 3.00 -6.97 18.02
C ASP A 234 2.83 -7.55 16.59
N GLY A 235 3.45 -6.91 15.59
CA GLY A 235 3.44 -7.35 14.20
C GLY A 235 2.05 -7.27 13.56
N PHE A 236 1.41 -8.40 13.36
CA PHE A 236 0.07 -8.50 12.73
C PHE A 236 -1.08 -8.34 13.75
N ASP A 237 -1.04 -7.32 14.60
CA ASP A 237 -2.03 -7.07 15.67
C ASP A 237 -2.26 -8.33 16.56
N SER A 238 -1.18 -9.08 16.79
CA SER A 238 -1.24 -10.37 17.48
C SER A 238 -1.44 -10.26 18.99
N GLY A 239 -1.13 -9.11 19.58
CA GLY A 239 -1.06 -8.93 21.02
C GLY A 239 0.20 -9.53 21.66
N VAL A 240 1.14 -10.08 20.88
CA VAL A 240 2.44 -10.60 21.33
C VAL A 240 3.55 -9.70 20.84
N TRP A 241 4.18 -8.98 21.76
CA TRP A 241 5.19 -7.96 21.47
C TRP A 241 6.55 -8.58 21.16
N ASN A 242 6.78 -8.96 19.94
CA ASN A 242 7.98 -9.62 19.49
C ASN A 242 8.37 -9.29 18.04
N TRP A 243 7.83 -8.20 17.49
CA TRP A 243 8.11 -7.77 16.12
C TRP A 243 8.94 -6.49 16.12
N LEU A 244 10.09 -6.52 15.44
CA LEU A 244 10.95 -5.37 15.24
C LEU A 244 10.93 -4.97 13.77
N THR A 245 10.76 -3.66 13.49
CA THR A 245 10.85 -3.12 12.13
C THR A 245 11.71 -1.86 12.13
N GLY A 246 12.59 -1.76 11.15
CA GLY A 246 13.36 -0.55 10.87
C GLY A 246 13.18 -0.09 9.44
N SER A 247 13.10 1.22 9.21
CA SER A 247 13.17 1.83 7.89
C SER A 247 14.26 2.89 7.82
N ALA A 248 14.80 3.06 6.61
CA ALA A 248 15.76 4.11 6.28
C ALA A 248 15.39 4.69 4.92
N THR A 249 15.05 5.97 4.88
CA THR A 249 14.70 6.71 3.66
C THR A 249 15.78 7.71 3.33
N TYR A 250 16.24 7.73 2.08
CA TYR A 250 17.16 8.72 1.52
C TYR A 250 16.45 9.55 0.46
N THR A 251 16.26 10.83 0.71
CA THR A 251 15.69 11.80 -0.22
C THR A 251 16.80 12.41 -1.06
N LEU A 252 16.94 11.94 -2.29
CA LEU A 252 17.95 12.44 -3.23
C LEU A 252 17.69 13.89 -3.65
N ASN A 253 16.42 14.22 -3.91
CA ASN A 253 15.91 15.55 -4.21
C ASN A 253 14.38 15.53 -3.99
N PRO A 254 13.66 16.67 -4.12
CA PRO A 254 12.22 16.72 -3.85
C PRO A 254 11.36 15.72 -4.65
N ALA A 255 11.84 15.26 -5.82
CA ALA A 255 11.12 14.33 -6.67
C ALA A 255 11.53 12.87 -6.47
N ASN A 256 12.65 12.58 -5.80
CA ASN A 256 13.24 11.25 -5.81
C ASN A 256 13.64 10.80 -4.40
N SER A 257 13.16 9.65 -3.96
CA SER A 257 13.56 9.02 -2.71
C SER A 257 13.75 7.51 -2.87
N PHE A 258 14.61 6.97 -2.01
CA PHE A 258 14.82 5.53 -1.83
C PHE A 258 14.52 5.17 -0.41
N GLU A 259 13.83 4.07 -0.19
CA GLU A 259 13.54 3.55 1.13
C GLU A 259 13.91 2.06 1.20
N PHE A 260 14.56 1.70 2.28
CA PHE A 260 14.79 0.32 2.68
C PHE A 260 14.07 0.04 3.99
N VAL A 261 13.31 -1.05 4.02
CA VAL A 261 12.62 -1.52 5.22
C VAL A 261 13.01 -2.95 5.50
N ALA A 262 13.23 -3.27 6.77
CA ALA A 262 13.45 -4.62 7.25
C ALA A 262 12.67 -4.83 8.55
N GLY A 263 11.93 -5.93 8.63
CA GLY A 263 11.18 -6.29 9.83
C GLY A 263 11.07 -7.79 10.03
N GLY A 264 10.68 -8.21 11.22
CA GLY A 264 10.45 -9.62 11.50
C GLY A 264 10.14 -9.93 12.94
N ASN A 265 9.62 -11.12 13.13
CA ASN A 265 9.32 -11.70 14.42
C ASN A 265 10.62 -12.16 15.09
N LEU A 266 10.92 -11.67 16.29
CA LEU A 266 12.11 -12.03 17.08
C LEU A 266 11.93 -13.33 17.88
N GLY A 267 10.75 -13.92 17.82
CA GLY A 267 10.40 -15.15 18.51
C GLY A 267 9.45 -16.01 17.68
N SER A 268 8.40 -16.52 18.32
CA SER A 268 7.32 -17.21 17.62
C SER A 268 5.96 -16.87 18.23
N THR A 269 4.93 -16.88 17.41
CA THR A 269 3.54 -16.58 17.78
C THR A 269 2.64 -17.72 17.37
N HIS A 270 1.83 -18.22 18.29
CA HIS A 270 0.90 -19.34 18.08
C HIS A 270 -0.47 -18.92 17.52
N ILE A 271 -0.70 -17.62 17.41
CA ILE A 271 -1.98 -17.07 17.01
C ILE A 271 -2.16 -17.26 15.50
N ASN A 272 -3.33 -17.75 15.10
CA ASN A 272 -3.73 -17.92 13.72
C ASN A 272 -5.17 -17.42 13.55
N THR A 273 -5.31 -16.20 13.05
CA THR A 273 -6.59 -15.55 12.73
C THR A 273 -6.51 -14.86 11.38
N LEU A 274 -7.61 -14.33 10.89
CA LEU A 274 -7.61 -13.59 9.64
C LEU A 274 -6.66 -12.35 9.67
N ARG A 275 -6.65 -11.60 10.79
CA ARG A 275 -5.77 -10.45 10.99
C ARG A 275 -4.33 -10.83 11.34
N THR A 276 -4.14 -12.01 11.91
CA THR A 276 -2.85 -12.54 12.40
C THR A 276 -2.58 -13.90 11.77
N PRO A 277 -2.30 -13.98 10.44
CA PRO A 277 -2.02 -15.26 9.80
C PRO A 277 -0.71 -15.81 10.33
N ILE A 278 -0.72 -17.08 10.77
CA ILE A 278 0.40 -17.67 11.53
C ILE A 278 1.73 -17.69 10.76
N LEU A 279 1.69 -17.87 9.44
CA LEU A 279 2.90 -17.89 8.62
C LEU A 279 3.50 -16.48 8.50
N GLN A 280 2.70 -15.49 8.08
CA GLN A 280 3.14 -14.13 7.92
C GLN A 280 3.58 -13.52 9.25
N ASN A 281 2.86 -13.80 10.34
CA ASN A 281 3.22 -13.28 11.65
C ASN A 281 4.52 -13.87 12.23
N ASN A 282 4.99 -15.00 11.71
CA ASN A 282 6.27 -15.64 12.08
C ASN A 282 7.35 -15.44 11.00
N SER A 283 7.21 -14.45 10.13
CA SER A 283 8.15 -14.18 9.07
C SER A 283 9.15 -13.07 9.40
N SER A 284 10.16 -12.95 8.55
CA SER A 284 10.90 -11.72 8.29
C SER A 284 10.49 -11.17 6.93
N ILE A 285 10.57 -9.84 6.76
CA ILE A 285 10.18 -9.13 5.53
C ILE A 285 11.17 -8.02 5.24
N TYR A 286 11.46 -7.83 3.95
CA TYR A 286 12.40 -6.83 3.44
C TYR A 286 11.79 -6.14 2.24
N ASN A 287 11.87 -4.79 2.20
CA ASN A 287 11.44 -3.99 1.06
C ASN A 287 12.56 -3.08 0.58
N LEU A 288 12.62 -2.86 -0.71
CA LEU A 288 13.37 -1.79 -1.35
C LEU A 288 12.40 -1.02 -2.24
N ILE A 289 12.18 0.25 -1.92
CA ILE A 289 11.20 1.10 -2.56
C ILE A 289 11.93 2.30 -3.18
N TYR A 290 11.64 2.61 -4.43
CA TYR A 290 12.00 3.89 -5.04
C TYR A 290 10.73 4.67 -5.34
N THR A 291 10.72 5.95 -5.05
CA THR A 291 9.61 6.83 -5.37
C THR A 291 10.11 8.00 -6.22
N TYR A 292 9.56 8.12 -7.42
CA TYR A 292 9.57 9.33 -8.22
C TYR A 292 8.21 10.01 -8.08
N ASN A 293 8.21 11.23 -7.56
CA ASN A 293 7.00 12.02 -7.35
C ASN A 293 7.25 13.45 -7.86
N ALA A 294 6.91 13.68 -9.11
CA ALA A 294 6.93 15.00 -9.74
C ALA A 294 5.82 15.07 -10.77
N ASP A 295 5.00 16.11 -10.65
CA ASP A 295 3.88 16.37 -11.53
C ASP A 295 4.25 16.25 -13.02
N PRO A 296 3.46 15.52 -13.85
CA PRO A 296 2.18 14.85 -13.50
C PRO A 296 2.32 13.39 -13.04
N TRP A 297 3.51 12.91 -12.68
CA TRP A 297 3.78 11.51 -12.44
C TRP A 297 4.09 11.17 -10.99
N ILE A 298 3.52 10.07 -10.51
CA ILE A 298 4.04 9.28 -9.39
C ILE A 298 4.42 7.92 -9.95
N ILE A 299 5.68 7.50 -9.77
CA ILE A 299 6.18 6.20 -10.23
C ILE A 299 6.92 5.55 -9.08
N GLN A 300 6.44 4.38 -8.65
CA GLN A 300 6.93 3.72 -7.43
C GLN A 300 7.15 2.22 -7.68
N PRO A 301 8.32 1.82 -8.21
CA PRO A 301 8.73 0.43 -8.19
C PRO A 301 9.18 0.03 -6.79
N TYR A 302 8.76 -1.16 -6.33
CA TYR A 302 9.30 -1.73 -5.11
C TYR A 302 9.47 -3.24 -5.21
N PHE A 303 10.42 -3.76 -4.44
CA PHE A 303 10.71 -5.17 -4.29
C PHE A 303 10.45 -5.61 -2.87
N GLN A 304 9.95 -6.83 -2.73
CA GLN A 304 9.67 -7.44 -1.44
C GLN A 304 10.17 -8.87 -1.40
N ALA A 305 10.75 -9.25 -0.27
CA ALA A 305 11.07 -10.63 0.07
C ALA A 305 10.60 -10.95 1.48
N THR A 306 10.02 -12.13 1.67
CA THR A 306 9.66 -12.65 3.00
C THR A 306 10.29 -14.02 3.23
N HIS A 307 10.53 -14.35 4.49
CA HIS A 307 10.97 -15.67 4.88
C HIS A 307 10.30 -16.12 6.17
N VAL A 308 9.64 -17.27 6.11
CA VAL A 308 9.07 -17.98 7.27
C VAL A 308 10.00 -19.15 7.57
N PRO A 309 10.67 -19.20 8.73
CA PRO A 309 11.52 -20.31 9.12
C PRO A 309 10.69 -21.59 9.36
N ALA A 310 11.31 -22.76 9.27
CA ALA A 310 10.62 -24.00 9.61
C ALA A 310 10.30 -24.05 11.11
N ASN A 311 9.07 -24.45 11.44
CA ASN A 311 8.65 -24.72 12.81
C ASN A 311 7.61 -25.85 12.81
N PHE A 312 8.08 -27.10 12.92
CA PHE A 312 7.22 -28.28 12.87
C PHE A 312 6.31 -28.45 14.09
N GLY A 313 6.56 -27.68 15.16
CA GLY A 313 5.67 -27.62 16.33
C GLY A 313 4.48 -26.67 16.12
N LEU A 314 4.53 -25.75 15.15
CA LEU A 314 3.50 -24.73 14.95
C LEU A 314 2.82 -24.81 13.58
N TYR A 315 3.59 -24.80 12.48
CA TYR A 315 3.05 -24.62 11.13
C TYR A 315 3.80 -25.43 10.06
N GLY A 316 4.89 -26.10 10.39
CA GLY A 316 5.59 -27.03 9.49
C GLY A 316 6.83 -26.44 8.81
N PRO A 317 7.08 -26.77 7.53
CA PRO A 317 8.30 -26.44 6.80
C PRO A 317 8.44 -24.94 6.51
N SER A 318 9.66 -24.54 6.16
CA SER A 318 9.94 -23.16 5.74
C SER A 318 9.33 -22.82 4.37
N ALA A 319 9.08 -21.54 4.16
CA ALA A 319 8.71 -20.96 2.87
C ALA A 319 9.17 -19.52 2.77
N SER A 320 9.33 -19.04 1.54
CA SER A 320 9.71 -17.66 1.27
C SER A 320 8.85 -17.13 0.12
N THR A 321 8.57 -15.83 0.13
CA THR A 321 8.05 -15.13 -1.03
C THR A 321 9.05 -14.11 -1.54
N PHE A 322 9.00 -13.83 -2.83
CA PHE A 322 9.75 -12.73 -3.45
C PHE A 322 8.90 -12.15 -4.57
N GLY A 323 8.97 -10.88 -4.74
CA GLY A 323 8.20 -10.21 -5.78
C GLY A 323 8.58 -8.75 -5.96
N GLY A 324 7.90 -8.12 -6.87
CA GLY A 324 8.02 -6.70 -7.14
C GLY A 324 6.75 -6.16 -7.74
N ALA A 325 6.52 -4.88 -7.51
CA ALA A 325 5.43 -4.12 -8.08
C ALA A 325 5.94 -2.81 -8.68
N LEU A 326 5.22 -2.34 -9.67
CA LEU A 326 5.33 -1.00 -10.22
C LEU A 326 3.98 -0.32 -10.08
N LEU A 327 3.91 0.67 -9.19
CA LEU A 327 2.74 1.54 -9.05
C LEU A 327 2.99 2.83 -9.84
N VAL A 328 1.98 3.28 -10.56
CA VAL A 328 2.05 4.50 -11.37
C VAL A 328 0.77 5.28 -11.19
N ASN A 329 0.87 6.59 -10.99
CA ASN A 329 -0.24 7.52 -11.12
C ASN A 329 0.15 8.63 -12.10
N TYR A 330 -0.78 8.97 -12.98
CA TYR A 330 -0.66 10.08 -13.92
C TYR A 330 -1.79 11.08 -13.68
N ASP A 331 -1.45 12.30 -13.30
CA ASP A 331 -2.41 13.39 -13.19
C ASP A 331 -2.71 13.94 -14.61
N VAL A 332 -3.93 13.73 -15.07
CA VAL A 332 -4.42 14.23 -16.37
C VAL A 332 -4.81 15.72 -16.26
N GLY A 333 -4.98 16.21 -15.05
CA GLY A 333 -5.50 17.54 -14.76
C GLY A 333 -7.01 17.58 -14.52
N ALA A 334 -7.52 18.72 -14.05
CA ALA A 334 -8.92 18.96 -13.75
C ALA A 334 -9.56 17.92 -12.80
N GLY A 335 -8.76 17.32 -11.92
CA GLY A 335 -9.19 16.32 -10.94
C GLY A 335 -9.24 14.88 -11.48
N PHE A 336 -8.78 14.63 -12.71
CA PHE A 336 -8.68 13.30 -13.28
C PHE A 336 -7.27 12.72 -13.10
N ASN A 337 -7.21 11.49 -12.64
CA ASN A 337 -6.00 10.71 -12.48
C ASN A 337 -6.15 9.31 -13.08
N LEU A 338 -5.05 8.75 -13.54
CA LEU A 338 -4.97 7.39 -14.06
C LEU A 338 -3.97 6.59 -13.23
N GLY A 339 -4.49 5.72 -12.40
CA GLY A 339 -3.70 4.80 -11.59
C GLY A 339 -3.43 3.48 -12.30
N GLY A 340 -2.29 2.87 -12.04
CA GLY A 340 -1.94 1.56 -12.55
C GLY A 340 -1.01 0.80 -11.62
N ARG A 341 -1.11 -0.54 -11.62
CA ARG A 341 -0.18 -1.42 -10.92
C ARG A 341 0.11 -2.64 -11.77
N LEU A 342 1.38 -2.96 -11.89
CA LEU A 342 1.90 -4.21 -12.44
C LEU A 342 2.64 -4.93 -11.34
N GLU A 343 2.41 -6.23 -11.15
CA GLU A 343 2.96 -6.91 -9.99
C GLU A 343 3.21 -8.38 -10.28
N TYR A 344 4.27 -8.91 -9.68
CA TYR A 344 4.58 -10.33 -9.63
C TYR A 344 4.99 -10.73 -8.22
N ILE A 345 4.50 -11.90 -7.78
CA ILE A 345 4.95 -12.56 -6.55
C ILE A 345 5.11 -14.06 -6.81
N GLY A 346 6.17 -14.63 -6.26
CA GLY A 346 6.42 -16.07 -6.30
C GLY A 346 6.80 -16.60 -4.93
N THR A 347 6.62 -17.90 -4.70
CA THR A 347 7.03 -18.57 -3.46
C THR A 347 7.98 -19.70 -3.71
N THR A 348 8.85 -19.95 -2.73
CA THR A 348 9.73 -21.11 -2.66
C THR A 348 9.55 -21.78 -1.31
N GLY A 349 9.95 -23.04 -1.20
CA GLY A 349 9.77 -23.85 0.02
C GLY A 349 8.52 -24.72 -0.03
N ASN A 350 8.17 -25.32 1.08
CA ASN A 350 7.17 -26.38 1.16
C ASN A 350 5.94 -26.01 1.99
N ASN A 351 5.72 -24.73 2.27
CA ASN A 351 4.54 -24.25 2.98
C ASN A 351 3.65 -23.33 2.10
N ASN A 352 2.40 -23.14 2.48
CA ASN A 352 1.37 -22.46 1.70
C ASN A 352 1.34 -20.95 1.98
N LEU A 353 2.32 -20.20 1.44
CA LEU A 353 2.32 -18.72 1.57
C LEU A 353 1.42 -18.01 0.57
N LEU A 354 1.12 -18.64 -0.57
CA LEU A 354 0.26 -18.10 -1.62
C LEU A 354 -0.79 -19.14 -2.02
N TYR A 355 -0.71 -19.65 -3.22
CA TYR A 355 -1.62 -20.63 -3.82
C TYR A 355 -1.05 -22.05 -3.78
N GLY A 356 -0.19 -22.33 -2.81
CA GLY A 356 0.53 -23.59 -2.61
C GLY A 356 2.05 -23.45 -2.75
N PRO A 357 2.80 -24.50 -2.39
CA PRO A 357 4.26 -24.53 -2.48
C PRO A 357 4.74 -24.32 -3.92
N GLY A 358 5.69 -23.41 -4.13
CA GLY A 358 6.24 -23.10 -5.47
C GLY A 358 5.27 -22.37 -6.40
N SER A 359 4.15 -21.87 -5.90
CA SER A 359 3.22 -21.08 -6.69
C SER A 359 3.72 -19.66 -6.93
N GLY A 360 3.11 -18.99 -7.89
CA GLY A 360 3.33 -17.59 -8.17
C GLY A 360 2.10 -16.94 -8.75
N ALA A 361 2.08 -15.62 -8.81
CA ALA A 361 1.01 -14.87 -9.44
C ALA A 361 1.53 -13.58 -10.06
N PHE A 362 0.87 -13.19 -11.15
CA PHE A 362 1.03 -11.92 -11.83
C PHE A 362 -0.26 -11.14 -11.72
N SER A 363 -0.20 -9.83 -11.54
CA SER A 363 -1.38 -8.96 -11.57
C SER A 363 -1.19 -7.72 -12.44
N LEU A 364 -2.29 -7.25 -12.98
CA LEU A 364 -2.41 -5.97 -13.68
C LEU A 364 -3.67 -5.26 -13.18
N THR A 365 -3.52 -3.99 -12.79
CA THR A 365 -4.64 -3.16 -12.30
C THR A 365 -4.61 -1.80 -12.99
N PHE A 366 -5.79 -1.28 -13.34
CA PHE A 366 -5.99 0.06 -13.87
C PHE A 366 -7.13 0.75 -13.13
N THR A 367 -6.88 1.98 -12.65
CA THR A 367 -7.80 2.71 -11.77
C THR A 367 -7.93 4.17 -12.20
N PRO A 368 -8.88 4.53 -13.07
CA PRO A 368 -9.25 5.91 -13.28
C PRO A 368 -9.93 6.48 -12.03
N THR A 369 -9.52 7.68 -11.63
CA THR A 369 -10.04 8.42 -10.48
C THR A 369 -10.44 9.81 -10.92
N TYR A 370 -11.59 10.27 -10.45
CA TYR A 370 -12.01 11.67 -10.56
C TYR A 370 -12.33 12.21 -9.18
N GLN A 371 -11.77 13.36 -8.82
CA GLN A 371 -12.09 14.09 -7.60
C GLN A 371 -12.40 15.56 -7.90
N TYR A 372 -13.49 16.05 -7.30
CA TYR A 372 -13.84 17.45 -7.30
C TYR A 372 -14.24 17.90 -5.89
N ARG A 373 -13.39 18.71 -5.29
CA ARG A 373 -13.51 19.14 -3.90
C ARG A 373 -13.62 17.93 -2.95
N TYR A 374 -14.76 17.77 -2.27
CA TYR A 374 -15.00 16.64 -1.37
C TYR A 374 -15.39 15.36 -2.10
N PHE A 375 -16.01 15.45 -3.29
CA PHE A 375 -16.52 14.29 -4.01
C PHE A 375 -15.44 13.58 -4.81
N PHE A 376 -15.48 12.28 -4.74
CA PHE A 376 -14.65 11.45 -5.63
C PHE A 376 -15.44 10.26 -6.18
N THR A 377 -14.99 9.77 -7.31
CA THR A 377 -15.38 8.48 -7.88
C THR A 377 -14.17 7.80 -8.48
N ARG A 378 -14.09 6.50 -8.30
CA ARG A 378 -13.01 5.65 -8.80
C ARG A 378 -13.61 4.43 -9.48
N GLY A 379 -13.09 4.08 -10.65
CA GLY A 379 -13.33 2.79 -11.26
C GLY A 379 -12.06 1.96 -11.18
N GLU A 380 -12.17 0.64 -11.11
CA GLU A 380 -10.99 -0.24 -11.17
C GLU A 380 -11.28 -1.49 -11.96
N VAL A 381 -10.34 -1.89 -12.79
CA VAL A 381 -10.29 -3.23 -13.38
C VAL A 381 -8.98 -3.88 -12.99
N SER A 382 -9.05 -5.06 -12.41
CA SER A 382 -7.88 -5.85 -12.02
C SER A 382 -7.94 -7.26 -12.56
N PHE A 383 -6.77 -7.80 -12.88
CA PHE A 383 -6.58 -9.16 -13.36
C PHE A 383 -5.45 -9.84 -12.61
N VAL A 384 -5.70 -11.06 -12.14
CA VAL A 384 -4.70 -11.91 -11.49
C VAL A 384 -4.58 -13.23 -12.26
N LYS A 385 -3.35 -13.63 -12.54
CA LYS A 385 -3.00 -14.93 -13.08
C LYS A 385 -2.07 -15.66 -12.14
N ALA A 386 -2.56 -16.70 -11.47
CA ALA A 386 -1.76 -17.61 -10.66
C ALA A 386 -1.22 -18.78 -11.49
N ASN A 387 -0.10 -19.33 -11.09
CA ASN A 387 0.56 -20.48 -11.68
C ASN A 387 1.04 -21.44 -10.58
N SER A 388 1.28 -22.70 -10.96
CA SER A 388 1.74 -23.77 -10.05
C SER A 388 0.89 -23.85 -8.76
N VAL A 389 -0.42 -23.72 -8.94
CA VAL A 389 -1.36 -23.70 -7.82
C VAL A 389 -1.59 -25.12 -7.27
N ALA A 390 -1.73 -25.24 -5.97
CA ALA A 390 -2.21 -26.48 -5.36
C ALA A 390 -3.76 -26.50 -5.36
N ASP A 391 -4.32 -27.70 -5.43
CA ASP A 391 -5.77 -27.90 -5.44
C ASP A 391 -6.41 -27.29 -4.17
N GLY A 392 -7.47 -26.54 -4.39
CA GLY A 392 -8.23 -25.89 -3.32
C GLY A 392 -7.67 -24.54 -2.85
N LEU A 393 -6.49 -24.09 -3.32
CA LEU A 393 -5.83 -22.89 -2.84
C LEU A 393 -5.88 -21.68 -3.80
N ALA A 394 -6.37 -21.87 -5.04
CA ALA A 394 -6.47 -20.80 -6.02
C ALA A 394 -7.91 -20.20 -6.10
N PHE A 395 -8.41 -19.91 -7.28
CA PHE A 395 -9.69 -19.22 -7.49
C PHE A 395 -10.81 -20.18 -7.86
N GLY A 396 -12.06 -19.66 -7.86
CA GLY A 396 -13.27 -20.42 -8.20
C GLY A 396 -13.75 -21.29 -7.05
N SER A 397 -14.93 -21.88 -7.19
CA SER A 397 -15.59 -22.65 -6.12
C SER A 397 -14.78 -23.82 -5.58
N ASN A 398 -13.92 -24.41 -6.41
CA ASN A 398 -13.06 -25.54 -6.05
C ASN A 398 -11.60 -25.12 -5.78
N GLY A 399 -11.28 -23.84 -5.88
CA GLY A 399 -9.90 -23.36 -5.70
C GLY A 399 -8.90 -23.85 -6.74
N THR A 400 -9.35 -24.17 -7.94
CA THR A 400 -8.51 -24.71 -9.05
C THR A 400 -8.40 -23.76 -10.23
N ALA A 401 -9.24 -22.72 -10.30
CA ALA A 401 -9.13 -21.70 -11.33
C ALA A 401 -7.88 -20.86 -11.12
N THR A 402 -7.14 -20.61 -12.21
CA THR A 402 -5.85 -19.88 -12.13
C THR A 402 -5.97 -18.39 -12.48
N THR A 403 -7.17 -17.90 -12.77
CA THR A 403 -7.40 -16.49 -13.13
C THR A 403 -8.55 -15.90 -12.35
N GLN A 404 -8.42 -14.62 -12.01
CA GLN A 404 -9.48 -13.81 -11.45
C GLN A 404 -9.46 -12.43 -12.09
N THR A 405 -10.64 -11.92 -12.45
CA THR A 405 -10.85 -10.53 -12.88
C THR A 405 -11.81 -9.89 -11.91
N ARG A 406 -11.51 -8.68 -11.48
CA ARG A 406 -12.41 -7.83 -10.67
C ARG A 406 -12.71 -6.54 -11.38
N LEU A 407 -13.93 -6.06 -11.20
CA LEU A 407 -14.38 -4.72 -11.57
C LEU A 407 -14.92 -4.05 -10.31
N LEU A 408 -14.43 -2.89 -9.99
CA LEU A 408 -14.85 -2.14 -8.81
C LEU A 408 -15.27 -0.74 -9.21
N VAL A 409 -16.25 -0.21 -8.48
CA VAL A 409 -16.63 1.21 -8.52
C VAL A 409 -16.77 1.68 -7.09
N GLU A 410 -16.05 2.74 -6.75
CA GLU A 410 -16.13 3.42 -5.48
C GLU A 410 -16.56 4.87 -5.69
N THR A 411 -17.44 5.37 -4.81
CA THR A 411 -17.87 6.77 -4.83
C THR A 411 -18.04 7.25 -3.40
N GLY A 412 -17.63 8.50 -3.15
CA GLY A 412 -17.67 9.02 -1.79
C GLY A 412 -17.32 10.49 -1.66
N ILE A 413 -17.13 10.86 -0.41
CA ILE A 413 -16.65 12.18 0.02
C ILE A 413 -15.42 12.00 0.90
N LEU A 414 -14.44 12.90 0.72
CA LEU A 414 -13.23 13.03 1.53
C LEU A 414 -13.08 14.51 1.91
N PHE A 415 -13.00 14.82 3.21
CA PHE A 415 -12.97 16.20 3.72
C PHE A 415 -12.03 16.33 4.92
#